data_2f3a20687cc66c56ca89c83e3ca0b6ec
#
_entry.id   2f3a20687cc66c56ca89c83e3ca0b6ec
#
_cell.length_a   1.000
_cell.length_b   1.000
_cell.length_c   1.000
_cell.angle_alpha   90.00
_cell.angle_beta   90.00
_cell.angle_gamma   90.00
#
_symmetry.space_group_name_H-M   'P 1'
#
loop_
_entity.id
_entity.type
_entity.pdbx_description
1 polymer ?
#
loop_
_entity_poly.entity_id
_entity_poly.type
_entity_poly.pdbx_seq_one_letter_code
_entity_poly.pdbx_strand_id
1 'polypeptide(L)'
;MQADQKKMPLVAAMLKYKKEQVYPFHTPGHKGGRGMEPLLAGELGAGALQMDVSLMAELDDIHCPEGCIAAAQTLAAQLYGSDRCFFAVNGTTQAIQAMLMTAVKPGGKVLIPRNAHRSVAGGLLLGDLEPVYVLPQFDAVFGINTQVTAGQIEEALQKDPSIKAVFLTSPNYYGQAADIKTIAQIAHKYGAALLVDEAHGPHLGFSELLPPSSMECGADACAQSTHKILGAMTQCSMLHVQGRRLDLKRAADVMSLLTTTSPNYLLMASLDAARFQLATGGRQMAAQAVAAADILRRLLQTFKGLKLLTADCAGSNGIAGFDSTKVTVNVAAWGYTGIEAGEKLRQAGVAVELTDADNVLFLVTYSDGGADYDAVLAVIQQVFTELEKNKKTPRRLTVSPQLPAPQQVMSLRQAFDSAKTSIPLCRAAGKICAEQVSFYPPGIPVLLPGELITEAIIAYCENMKNLNLPVSGPADGSLREIRVVF
;
A
#
# COMPACT_ATOMS: atom_id res chain seq x y z
N MET A 1 -24.51 -21.02 -9.68
CA MET A 1 -24.84 -19.95 -10.64
C MET A 1 -23.82 -18.84 -10.48
N GLN A 2 -23.17 -18.41 -11.55
CA GLN A 2 -22.28 -17.26 -11.50
C GLN A 2 -23.15 -16.02 -11.22
N ALA A 3 -22.83 -15.27 -10.18
CA ALA A 3 -23.60 -14.09 -9.82
C ALA A 3 -23.44 -12.99 -10.89
N ASP A 4 -24.49 -12.19 -11.08
CA ASP A 4 -24.53 -11.15 -12.11
C ASP A 4 -23.60 -9.98 -11.71
N GLN A 5 -22.42 -9.92 -12.31
CA GLN A 5 -21.42 -8.88 -12.08
C GLN A 5 -21.90 -7.46 -12.47
N LYS A 6 -23.00 -7.34 -13.22
CA LYS A 6 -23.60 -6.06 -13.62
C LYS A 6 -24.49 -5.43 -12.53
N LYS A 7 -24.42 -5.91 -11.30
CA LYS A 7 -25.16 -5.38 -10.15
C LYS A 7 -24.23 -4.64 -9.20
N MET A 8 -24.76 -3.65 -8.51
CA MET A 8 -24.15 -2.93 -7.38
C MET A 8 -25.10 -3.07 -6.18
N PRO A 9 -25.07 -4.22 -5.46
CA PRO A 9 -26.10 -4.52 -4.47
C PRO A 9 -26.15 -3.51 -3.33
N LEU A 10 -25.00 -3.06 -2.81
CA LEU A 10 -24.95 -2.09 -1.72
C LEU A 10 -25.39 -0.69 -2.19
N VAL A 11 -24.87 -0.23 -3.33
CA VAL A 11 -25.28 1.05 -3.91
C VAL A 11 -26.79 1.05 -4.19
N ALA A 12 -27.33 -0.04 -4.74
CA ALA A 12 -28.77 -0.15 -5.02
C ALA A 12 -29.63 -0.09 -3.74
N ALA A 13 -29.21 -0.76 -2.67
CA ALA A 13 -29.88 -0.72 -1.36
C ALA A 13 -29.89 0.70 -0.77
N MET A 14 -28.76 1.39 -0.79
CA MET A 14 -28.65 2.76 -0.30
C MET A 14 -29.49 3.74 -1.12
N LEU A 15 -29.52 3.60 -2.45
CA LEU A 15 -30.37 4.43 -3.33
C LEU A 15 -31.86 4.15 -3.11
N LYS A 16 -32.24 2.90 -2.82
CA LYS A 16 -33.62 2.54 -2.45
C LYS A 16 -33.99 3.24 -1.15
N TYR A 17 -33.20 3.08 -0.08
CA TYR A 17 -33.44 3.72 1.21
C TYR A 17 -33.58 5.25 1.06
N LYS A 18 -32.68 5.89 0.30
CA LYS A 18 -32.77 7.33 0.01
C LYS A 18 -34.10 7.74 -0.64
N LYS A 19 -34.64 6.92 -1.57
CA LYS A 19 -35.93 7.18 -2.25
C LYS A 19 -37.12 7.06 -1.33
N GLU A 20 -37.07 6.25 -0.28
CA GLU A 20 -38.12 6.07 0.68
C GLU A 20 -38.37 7.29 1.58
N GLN A 21 -37.41 8.25 1.59
CA GLN A 21 -37.48 9.51 2.33
C GLN A 21 -37.85 9.35 3.82
N VAL A 22 -37.39 8.26 4.44
CA VAL A 22 -37.63 7.95 5.85
C VAL A 22 -37.05 9.06 6.73
N TYR A 23 -37.83 9.58 7.69
CA TYR A 23 -37.34 10.58 8.62
C TYR A 23 -36.40 9.92 9.65
N PRO A 24 -35.09 10.30 9.71
CA PRO A 24 -34.12 9.56 10.49
C PRO A 24 -34.10 10.02 11.97
N PHE A 25 -34.74 9.28 12.88
CA PHE A 25 -34.51 9.42 14.32
C PHE A 25 -33.28 8.64 14.80
N HIS A 26 -32.50 8.10 13.91
CA HIS A 26 -31.25 7.36 14.13
C HIS A 26 -30.02 8.20 13.78
N THR A 27 -28.80 7.68 14.06
CA THR A 27 -27.52 8.24 13.60
C THR A 27 -27.39 8.12 12.07
N PRO A 28 -26.59 8.98 11.39
CA PRO A 28 -25.74 10.05 11.95
C PRO A 28 -26.52 11.32 12.35
N GLY A 29 -25.90 12.12 13.25
CA GLY A 29 -26.52 13.30 13.85
C GLY A 29 -26.90 14.42 12.90
N HIS A 30 -26.24 14.50 11.72
CA HIS A 30 -26.56 15.50 10.69
C HIS A 30 -27.88 15.25 9.94
N LYS A 31 -28.53 14.10 10.13
CA LYS A 31 -29.89 13.82 9.63
C LYS A 31 -30.07 14.07 8.12
N GLY A 32 -29.22 13.44 7.30
CA GLY A 32 -29.23 13.64 5.84
C GLY A 32 -28.77 15.05 5.43
N GLY A 33 -27.89 15.67 6.22
CA GLY A 33 -27.30 16.99 5.95
C GLY A 33 -27.98 18.17 6.62
N ARG A 34 -29.20 18.01 7.18
CA ARG A 34 -29.93 19.13 7.83
C ARG A 34 -29.23 19.76 8.99
N GLY A 35 -28.43 18.98 9.76
CA GLY A 35 -27.68 19.43 10.93
C GLY A 35 -26.18 19.62 10.65
N MET A 36 -25.74 19.58 9.39
CA MET A 36 -24.35 19.81 9.03
C MET A 36 -24.10 21.32 8.84
N GLU A 37 -22.85 21.74 9.07
CA GLU A 37 -22.42 23.11 8.81
C GLU A 37 -22.67 23.46 7.33
N PRO A 38 -23.31 24.64 7.03
CA PRO A 38 -23.79 24.95 5.67
C PRO A 38 -22.73 24.95 4.59
N LEU A 39 -21.51 25.46 4.86
CA LEU A 39 -20.42 25.49 3.88
C LEU A 39 -20.03 24.05 3.49
N LEU A 40 -19.81 23.18 4.48
CA LEU A 40 -19.44 21.79 4.22
C LEU A 40 -20.59 21.01 3.57
N ALA A 41 -21.84 21.27 3.97
CA ALA A 41 -23.01 20.65 3.36
C ALA A 41 -23.14 21.01 1.88
N GLY A 42 -22.83 22.28 1.52
CA GLY A 42 -22.83 22.76 0.14
C GLY A 42 -21.79 22.05 -0.72
N GLU A 43 -20.56 21.92 -0.22
CA GLU A 43 -19.46 21.26 -0.93
C GLU A 43 -19.70 19.74 -1.11
N LEU A 44 -20.22 19.05 -0.11
CA LEU A 44 -20.50 17.61 -0.19
C LEU A 44 -21.75 17.31 -1.04
N GLY A 45 -22.70 18.22 -1.06
CA GLY A 45 -23.97 18.07 -1.75
C GLY A 45 -24.98 17.14 -1.06
N ALA A 46 -26.26 17.48 -1.19
CA ALA A 46 -27.38 16.74 -0.56
C ALA A 46 -27.40 15.25 -0.91
N GLY A 47 -26.93 14.90 -2.12
CA GLY A 47 -26.90 13.51 -2.59
C GLY A 47 -26.03 12.60 -1.73
N ALA A 48 -24.81 13.02 -1.43
CA ALA A 48 -23.89 12.28 -0.59
C ALA A 48 -24.36 12.23 0.86
N LEU A 49 -24.81 13.37 1.41
CA LEU A 49 -25.25 13.46 2.80
C LEU A 49 -26.50 12.60 3.12
N GLN A 50 -27.40 12.41 2.14
CA GLN A 50 -28.54 11.50 2.27
C GLN A 50 -28.16 10.02 2.17
N MET A 51 -26.98 9.72 1.61
CA MET A 51 -26.43 8.37 1.56
C MET A 51 -25.47 8.07 2.70
N ASP A 52 -25.11 9.05 3.53
CA ASP A 52 -24.35 8.80 4.76
C ASP A 52 -25.31 8.32 5.84
N VAL A 53 -25.35 7.01 5.98
CA VAL A 53 -26.31 6.25 6.80
C VAL A 53 -25.52 5.39 7.81
N SER A 54 -26.25 4.74 8.70
CA SER A 54 -25.69 3.86 9.73
C SER A 54 -26.11 2.42 9.50
N LEU A 55 -25.69 1.53 10.39
CA LEU A 55 -26.16 0.14 10.44
C LEU A 55 -27.69 0.09 10.60
N MET A 56 -28.36 -0.45 9.62
CA MET A 56 -29.83 -0.66 9.59
C MET A 56 -30.12 -1.99 8.94
N ALA A 57 -31.24 -2.61 9.33
CA ALA A 57 -31.61 -3.92 8.81
C ALA A 57 -31.70 -3.97 7.28
N GLU A 58 -32.14 -2.86 6.65
CA GLU A 58 -32.28 -2.74 5.20
C GLU A 58 -30.94 -2.59 4.47
N LEU A 59 -29.87 -2.22 5.19
CA LEU A 59 -28.55 -1.90 4.63
C LEU A 59 -27.46 -2.90 5.03
N ASP A 60 -27.83 -3.97 5.75
CA ASP A 60 -26.92 -5.03 6.18
C ASP A 60 -25.90 -4.57 7.26
N ASP A 61 -25.16 -5.49 7.85
CA ASP A 61 -24.13 -5.26 8.85
C ASP A 61 -22.78 -5.84 8.39
N ILE A 62 -21.76 -5.00 8.29
CA ILE A 62 -20.40 -5.44 7.88
C ILE A 62 -19.79 -6.45 8.86
N HIS A 63 -20.21 -6.46 10.13
CA HIS A 63 -19.71 -7.39 11.14
C HIS A 63 -20.28 -8.81 10.98
N CYS A 64 -21.49 -8.93 10.43
CA CYS A 64 -22.15 -10.20 10.10
C CYS A 64 -22.97 -10.04 8.81
N PRO A 65 -22.32 -9.86 7.65
CA PRO A 65 -23.02 -9.54 6.42
C PRO A 65 -23.82 -10.72 5.88
N GLU A 66 -25.12 -10.52 5.67
CA GLU A 66 -26.06 -11.51 5.12
C GLU A 66 -26.85 -10.94 3.93
N GLY A 67 -26.87 -9.62 3.74
CA GLY A 67 -27.64 -8.89 2.76
C GLY A 67 -26.83 -8.28 1.63
N CYS A 68 -26.97 -6.95 1.43
CA CYS A 68 -26.37 -6.25 0.30
C CYS A 68 -24.83 -6.13 0.42
N ILE A 69 -24.27 -6.06 1.63
CA ILE A 69 -22.83 -6.08 1.85
C ILE A 69 -22.27 -7.46 1.51
N ALA A 70 -22.92 -8.55 2.01
CA ALA A 70 -22.52 -9.91 1.68
C ALA A 70 -22.56 -10.16 0.16
N ALA A 71 -23.58 -9.67 -0.52
CA ALA A 71 -23.71 -9.78 -1.97
C ALA A 71 -22.59 -9.03 -2.71
N ALA A 72 -22.26 -7.79 -2.30
CA ALA A 72 -21.18 -7.00 -2.88
C ALA A 72 -19.80 -7.67 -2.67
N GLN A 73 -19.52 -8.16 -1.47
CA GLN A 73 -18.28 -8.89 -1.15
C GLN A 73 -18.18 -10.20 -1.95
N THR A 74 -19.30 -10.92 -2.14
CA THR A 74 -19.34 -12.14 -2.97
C THR A 74 -19.00 -11.84 -4.42
N LEU A 75 -19.55 -10.76 -4.98
CA LEU A 75 -19.23 -10.32 -6.35
C LEU A 75 -17.76 -9.93 -6.48
N ALA A 76 -17.18 -9.26 -5.46
CA ALA A 76 -15.75 -8.93 -5.44
C ALA A 76 -14.89 -10.19 -5.37
N ALA A 77 -15.22 -11.15 -4.51
CA ALA A 77 -14.51 -12.41 -4.43
C ALA A 77 -14.48 -13.15 -5.77
N GLN A 78 -15.64 -13.25 -6.45
CA GLN A 78 -15.74 -13.90 -7.75
C GLN A 78 -14.93 -13.16 -8.84
N LEU A 79 -14.93 -11.83 -8.82
CA LEU A 79 -14.20 -11.03 -9.81
C LEU A 79 -12.69 -11.24 -9.71
N TYR A 80 -12.17 -11.32 -8.48
CA TYR A 80 -10.74 -11.50 -8.20
C TYR A 80 -10.32 -12.98 -8.05
N GLY A 81 -11.25 -13.93 -8.20
CA GLY A 81 -10.95 -15.36 -8.12
C GLY A 81 -10.61 -15.85 -6.72
N SER A 82 -11.04 -15.14 -5.67
CA SER A 82 -10.87 -15.54 -4.28
C SER A 82 -12.10 -16.29 -3.73
N ASP A 83 -11.92 -17.07 -2.65
CA ASP A 83 -13.04 -17.74 -1.98
C ASP A 83 -13.89 -16.77 -1.14
N ARG A 84 -13.25 -15.74 -0.58
CA ARG A 84 -13.87 -14.70 0.23
C ARG A 84 -13.22 -13.35 -0.01
N CYS A 85 -14.03 -12.29 -0.04
CA CYS A 85 -13.57 -10.89 0.01
C CYS A 85 -14.19 -10.20 1.22
N PHE A 86 -13.40 -9.39 1.91
CA PHE A 86 -13.86 -8.52 2.99
C PHE A 86 -13.59 -7.07 2.61
N PHE A 87 -14.59 -6.21 2.73
CA PHE A 87 -14.42 -4.77 2.60
C PHE A 87 -13.73 -4.22 3.84
N ALA A 88 -12.72 -3.39 3.65
CA ALA A 88 -11.98 -2.72 4.71
C ALA A 88 -12.14 -1.20 4.56
N VAL A 89 -12.73 -0.56 5.57
CA VAL A 89 -13.01 0.88 5.59
C VAL A 89 -12.02 1.64 6.49
N ASN A 90 -10.98 0.98 6.96
CA ASN A 90 -9.86 1.57 7.68
C ASN A 90 -8.53 1.34 6.94
N GLY A 91 -8.59 1.40 5.60
CA GLY A 91 -7.44 1.26 4.71
C GLY A 91 -6.89 -0.17 4.64
N THR A 92 -5.90 -0.35 3.79
CA THR A 92 -5.15 -1.60 3.68
C THR A 92 -4.38 -1.91 4.98
N THR A 93 -4.18 -0.92 5.86
CA THR A 93 -3.66 -1.13 7.20
C THR A 93 -4.49 -2.17 7.97
N GLN A 94 -5.83 -2.03 7.98
CA GLN A 94 -6.74 -3.00 8.60
C GLN A 94 -6.63 -4.37 7.93
N ALA A 95 -6.64 -4.42 6.61
CA ALA A 95 -6.56 -5.66 5.85
C ALA A 95 -5.25 -6.43 6.09
N ILE A 96 -4.10 -5.72 6.13
CA ILE A 96 -2.79 -6.30 6.43
C ILE A 96 -2.71 -6.83 7.86
N GLN A 97 -3.18 -6.05 8.84
CA GLN A 97 -3.25 -6.51 10.22
C GLN A 97 -4.12 -7.75 10.35
N ALA A 98 -5.29 -7.74 9.71
CA ALA A 98 -6.22 -8.88 9.73
C ALA A 98 -5.61 -10.13 9.11
N MET A 99 -4.96 -10.04 7.94
CA MET A 99 -4.40 -11.24 7.31
C MET A 99 -3.23 -11.83 8.12
N LEU A 100 -2.39 -10.99 8.75
CA LEU A 100 -1.32 -11.46 9.63
C LEU A 100 -1.87 -12.19 10.86
N MET A 101 -2.84 -11.58 11.58
CA MET A 101 -3.48 -12.15 12.75
C MET A 101 -4.33 -13.38 12.43
N THR A 102 -4.82 -13.50 11.19
CA THR A 102 -5.54 -14.68 10.70
C THR A 102 -4.57 -15.84 10.46
N ALA A 103 -3.46 -15.58 9.78
CA ALA A 103 -2.53 -16.59 9.33
C ALA A 103 -1.68 -17.18 10.47
N VAL A 104 -1.37 -16.37 11.48
CA VAL A 104 -0.40 -16.75 12.51
C VAL A 104 -0.99 -16.51 13.90
N LYS A 105 -0.77 -17.45 14.80
CA LYS A 105 -1.16 -17.34 16.21
C LYS A 105 -0.10 -16.57 17.00
N PRO A 106 -0.44 -16.00 18.17
CA PRO A 106 0.53 -15.34 19.04
C PRO A 106 1.77 -16.20 19.31
N GLY A 107 2.95 -15.59 19.30
CA GLY A 107 4.25 -16.26 19.41
C GLY A 107 4.70 -17.00 18.13
N GLY A 108 3.89 -17.01 17.08
CA GLY A 108 4.26 -17.63 15.81
C GLY A 108 5.08 -16.71 14.90
N LYS A 109 5.87 -17.32 14.00
CA LYS A 109 6.82 -16.62 13.14
C LYS A 109 6.27 -16.30 11.77
N VAL A 110 6.62 -15.09 11.27
CA VAL A 110 6.31 -14.60 9.92
C VAL A 110 7.60 -14.18 9.23
N LEU A 111 7.87 -14.69 8.04
CA LEU A 111 8.96 -14.24 7.18
C LEU A 111 8.55 -12.97 6.44
N ILE A 112 9.30 -11.87 6.59
CA ILE A 112 8.90 -10.53 6.14
C ILE A 112 10.08 -9.83 5.46
N PRO A 113 9.93 -9.29 4.24
CA PRO A 113 10.90 -8.38 3.66
C PRO A 113 11.06 -7.12 4.50
N ARG A 114 12.30 -6.69 4.72
CA ARG A 114 12.58 -5.53 5.60
C ARG A 114 12.06 -4.20 5.04
N ASN A 115 11.69 -4.15 3.77
CA ASN A 115 11.05 -3.00 3.13
C ASN A 115 9.51 -3.04 3.17
N ALA A 116 8.90 -3.87 4.01
CA ALA A 116 7.45 -3.91 4.19
C ALA A 116 6.91 -2.61 4.79
N HIS A 117 5.67 -2.27 4.43
CA HIS A 117 5.00 -1.07 4.91
C HIS A 117 4.78 -1.09 6.43
N ARG A 118 4.75 0.09 7.07
CA ARG A 118 4.57 0.25 8.53
C ARG A 118 3.35 -0.47 9.13
N SER A 119 2.30 -0.73 8.34
CA SER A 119 1.12 -1.48 8.79
C SER A 119 1.43 -2.90 9.23
N VAL A 120 2.49 -3.49 8.68
CA VAL A 120 2.97 -4.83 9.06
C VAL A 120 3.46 -4.82 10.51
N ALA A 121 4.21 -3.80 10.92
CA ALA A 121 4.62 -3.64 12.32
C ALA A 121 3.42 -3.57 13.28
N GLY A 122 2.34 -2.88 12.87
CA GLY A 122 1.07 -2.88 13.61
C GLY A 122 0.46 -4.27 13.73
N GLY A 123 0.47 -5.05 12.64
CA GLY A 123 -0.04 -6.44 12.64
C GLY A 123 0.79 -7.38 13.52
N LEU A 124 2.13 -7.25 13.47
CA LEU A 124 3.04 -7.99 14.35
C LEU A 124 2.80 -7.67 15.83
N LEU A 125 2.65 -6.39 16.14
CA LEU A 125 2.40 -5.93 17.51
C LEU A 125 1.05 -6.41 18.04
N LEU A 126 -0.04 -6.22 17.27
CA LEU A 126 -1.39 -6.61 17.66
C LEU A 126 -1.55 -8.13 17.79
N GLY A 127 -0.94 -8.87 16.87
CA GLY A 127 -0.98 -10.33 16.85
C GLY A 127 0.05 -11.01 17.77
N ASP A 128 0.94 -10.24 18.41
CA ASP A 128 2.08 -10.75 19.17
C ASP A 128 2.90 -11.77 18.37
N LEU A 129 3.31 -11.36 17.15
CA LEU A 129 3.98 -12.22 16.17
C LEU A 129 5.49 -11.94 16.14
N GLU A 130 6.26 -12.98 15.86
CA GLU A 130 7.72 -12.91 15.74
C GLU A 130 8.13 -12.71 14.28
N PRO A 131 8.76 -11.57 13.90
CA PRO A 131 9.27 -11.39 12.56
C PRO A 131 10.58 -12.14 12.33
N VAL A 132 10.67 -12.80 11.19
CA VAL A 132 11.93 -13.27 10.60
C VAL A 132 12.18 -12.40 9.37
N TYR A 133 13.24 -11.58 9.40
CA TYR A 133 13.47 -10.62 8.33
C TYR A 133 14.32 -11.19 7.21
N VAL A 134 13.94 -10.85 5.97
CA VAL A 134 14.75 -11.05 4.76
C VAL A 134 15.00 -9.70 4.12
N LEU A 135 16.24 -9.45 3.69
CA LEU A 135 16.58 -8.20 3.01
C LEU A 135 16.18 -8.29 1.53
N PRO A 136 15.45 -7.30 1.01
CA PRO A 136 15.19 -7.22 -0.42
C PRO A 136 16.48 -6.98 -1.18
N GLN A 137 16.45 -7.24 -2.48
CA GLN A 137 17.52 -6.84 -3.38
C GLN A 137 17.51 -5.30 -3.54
N PHE A 138 18.59 -4.76 -4.09
CA PHE A 138 18.77 -3.31 -4.22
C PHE A 138 19.14 -2.93 -5.64
N ASP A 139 18.48 -1.94 -6.19
CA ASP A 139 18.81 -1.32 -7.47
C ASP A 139 19.68 -0.08 -7.24
N ALA A 140 20.98 -0.21 -7.53
CA ALA A 140 21.94 0.87 -7.35
C ALA A 140 21.78 2.02 -8.36
N VAL A 141 21.07 1.79 -9.47
CA VAL A 141 20.83 2.81 -10.51
C VAL A 141 19.76 3.80 -10.06
N PHE A 142 18.68 3.26 -9.45
CA PHE A 142 17.59 4.06 -8.93
C PHE A 142 17.68 4.33 -7.43
N GLY A 143 18.61 3.68 -6.72
CA GLY A 143 18.76 3.85 -5.26
C GLY A 143 17.58 3.29 -4.46
N ILE A 144 16.91 2.25 -4.95
CA ILE A 144 15.67 1.71 -4.36
C ILE A 144 15.81 0.23 -3.98
N ASN A 145 15.08 -0.18 -2.93
CA ASN A 145 14.90 -1.59 -2.62
C ASN A 145 13.91 -2.20 -3.62
N THR A 146 14.26 -3.38 -4.13
CA THR A 146 13.45 -4.12 -5.09
C THR A 146 12.68 -5.25 -4.42
N GLN A 147 12.70 -6.46 -4.97
CA GLN A 147 11.98 -7.60 -4.45
C GLN A 147 12.93 -8.61 -3.77
N VAL A 148 12.38 -9.51 -2.97
CA VAL A 148 13.10 -10.69 -2.48
C VAL A 148 13.05 -11.77 -3.55
N THR A 149 14.09 -12.62 -3.61
CA THR A 149 14.11 -13.74 -4.53
C THR A 149 13.44 -14.98 -3.94
N ALA A 150 12.92 -15.86 -4.80
CA ALA A 150 12.35 -17.14 -4.38
C ALA A 150 13.39 -17.99 -3.62
N GLY A 151 14.67 -17.94 -4.02
CA GLY A 151 15.75 -18.62 -3.33
C GLY A 151 15.98 -18.13 -1.90
N GLN A 152 15.92 -16.82 -1.65
CA GLN A 152 16.01 -16.27 -0.29
C GLN A 152 14.86 -16.74 0.61
N ILE A 153 13.65 -16.85 0.05
CA ILE A 153 12.48 -17.36 0.78
C ILE A 153 12.66 -18.85 1.10
N GLU A 154 13.11 -19.65 0.12
CA GLU A 154 13.34 -21.09 0.35
C GLU A 154 14.42 -21.34 1.39
N GLU A 155 15.55 -20.63 1.32
CA GLU A 155 16.63 -20.70 2.30
C GLU A 155 16.14 -20.38 3.73
N ALA A 156 15.35 -19.30 3.88
CA ALA A 156 14.81 -18.93 5.18
C ALA A 156 13.86 -19.99 5.76
N LEU A 157 12.97 -20.56 4.93
CA LEU A 157 12.04 -21.61 5.34
C LEU A 157 12.76 -22.95 5.65
N GLN A 158 13.84 -23.26 4.94
CA GLN A 158 14.70 -24.42 5.24
C GLN A 158 15.41 -24.25 6.58
N LYS A 159 15.92 -23.04 6.85
CA LYS A 159 16.64 -22.73 8.08
C LYS A 159 15.74 -22.71 9.30
N ASP A 160 14.49 -22.25 9.15
CA ASP A 160 13.52 -22.20 10.22
C ASP A 160 12.13 -22.71 9.78
N PRO A 161 11.89 -24.03 9.90
CA PRO A 161 10.61 -24.65 9.55
C PRO A 161 9.43 -24.23 10.47
N SER A 162 9.69 -23.49 11.54
CA SER A 162 8.64 -22.98 12.44
C SER A 162 7.88 -21.78 11.88
N ILE A 163 8.37 -21.15 10.80
CA ILE A 163 7.71 -20.05 10.10
C ILE A 163 6.35 -20.52 9.55
N LYS A 164 5.29 -19.77 9.86
CA LYS A 164 3.90 -20.11 9.52
C LYS A 164 3.35 -19.33 8.33
N ALA A 165 3.94 -18.18 8.04
CA ALA A 165 3.54 -17.37 6.89
C ALA A 165 4.75 -16.65 6.27
N VAL A 166 4.68 -16.45 4.97
CA VAL A 166 5.54 -15.56 4.20
C VAL A 166 4.71 -14.33 3.83
N PHE A 167 5.21 -13.16 4.14
CA PHE A 167 4.59 -11.89 3.76
C PHE A 167 5.41 -11.23 2.65
N LEU A 168 4.77 -10.68 1.63
CA LEU A 168 5.41 -9.92 0.55
C LEU A 168 4.66 -8.62 0.28
N THR A 169 5.37 -7.62 -0.27
CA THR A 169 4.75 -6.44 -0.89
C THR A 169 4.99 -6.52 -2.40
N SER A 170 3.91 -6.74 -3.18
CA SER A 170 3.99 -6.89 -4.63
C SER A 170 2.70 -6.42 -5.31
N PRO A 171 2.78 -5.47 -6.27
CA PRO A 171 3.99 -4.74 -6.64
C PRO A 171 4.44 -3.76 -5.54
N ASN A 172 5.72 -3.36 -5.57
CA ASN A 172 6.19 -2.27 -4.73
C ASN A 172 5.73 -0.90 -5.29
N TYR A 173 6.05 0.20 -4.61
CA TYR A 173 5.66 1.55 -5.04
C TYR A 173 6.08 1.89 -6.47
N TYR A 174 7.21 1.36 -6.92
CA TYR A 174 7.79 1.63 -8.23
C TYR A 174 7.27 0.70 -9.34
N GLY A 175 6.34 -0.20 -9.01
CA GLY A 175 5.72 -1.11 -9.97
C GLY A 175 6.44 -2.44 -10.17
N GLN A 176 7.50 -2.72 -9.42
CA GLN A 176 8.25 -3.98 -9.50
C GLN A 176 7.49 -5.09 -8.77
N ALA A 177 7.14 -6.18 -9.47
CA ALA A 177 6.41 -7.32 -8.93
C ALA A 177 7.35 -8.51 -8.65
N ALA A 178 7.11 -9.21 -7.55
CA ALA A 178 7.82 -10.43 -7.17
C ALA A 178 7.32 -11.66 -7.96
N ASP A 179 8.09 -12.75 -7.96
CA ASP A 179 7.65 -14.05 -8.47
C ASP A 179 6.70 -14.74 -7.47
N ILE A 180 5.49 -14.20 -7.37
CA ILE A 180 4.47 -14.68 -6.44
C ILE A 180 4.17 -16.16 -6.66
N LYS A 181 4.11 -16.63 -7.91
CA LYS A 181 3.78 -18.01 -8.24
C LYS A 181 4.80 -19.00 -7.69
N THR A 182 6.08 -18.74 -7.95
CA THR A 182 7.17 -19.61 -7.44
C THR A 182 7.25 -19.54 -5.92
N ILE A 183 7.11 -18.32 -5.34
CA ILE A 183 7.14 -18.14 -3.89
C ILE A 183 5.96 -18.84 -3.20
N ALA A 184 4.74 -18.81 -3.81
CA ALA A 184 3.59 -19.54 -3.31
C ALA A 184 3.87 -21.06 -3.24
N GLN A 185 4.41 -21.63 -4.32
CA GLN A 185 4.77 -23.05 -4.35
C GLN A 185 5.78 -23.41 -3.26
N ILE A 186 6.79 -22.57 -3.06
CA ILE A 186 7.80 -22.76 -2.02
C ILE A 186 7.15 -22.65 -0.64
N ALA A 187 6.42 -21.59 -0.33
CA ALA A 187 5.75 -21.41 0.94
C ALA A 187 4.85 -22.60 1.28
N HIS A 188 4.06 -23.05 0.32
CA HIS A 188 3.16 -24.20 0.46
C HIS A 188 3.91 -25.53 0.68
N LYS A 189 5.04 -25.75 0.02
CA LYS A 189 5.92 -26.92 0.21
C LYS A 189 6.38 -27.02 1.67
N TYR A 190 6.64 -25.90 2.33
CA TYR A 190 7.06 -25.84 3.73
C TYR A 190 5.88 -25.63 4.71
N GLY A 191 4.63 -25.70 4.24
CA GLY A 191 3.42 -25.57 5.08
C GLY A 191 3.14 -24.16 5.58
N ALA A 192 3.80 -23.15 5.02
CA ALA A 192 3.56 -21.74 5.30
C ALA A 192 2.49 -21.15 4.36
N ALA A 193 1.69 -20.19 4.85
CA ALA A 193 0.80 -19.41 4.02
C ALA A 193 1.55 -18.28 3.30
N LEU A 194 1.12 -17.91 2.09
CA LEU A 194 1.62 -16.72 1.40
C LEU A 194 0.62 -15.56 1.52
N LEU A 195 1.06 -14.47 2.10
CA LEU A 195 0.31 -13.23 2.34
C LEU A 195 0.91 -12.10 1.51
N VAL A 196 0.11 -11.41 0.72
CA VAL A 196 0.61 -10.35 -0.17
C VAL A 196 -0.05 -9.00 0.12
N ASP A 197 0.78 -8.01 0.42
CA ASP A 197 0.40 -6.60 0.33
C ASP A 197 0.42 -6.19 -1.15
N GLU A 198 -0.73 -6.25 -1.77
CA GLU A 198 -0.99 -5.84 -3.16
C GLU A 198 -1.68 -4.47 -3.21
N ALA A 199 -1.34 -3.58 -2.26
CA ALA A 199 -1.96 -2.26 -2.17
C ALA A 199 -1.87 -1.45 -3.47
N HIS A 200 -0.82 -1.62 -4.25
CA HIS A 200 -0.63 -0.95 -5.54
C HIS A 200 -1.09 -1.77 -6.75
N GLY A 201 -1.74 -2.92 -6.55
CA GLY A 201 -2.07 -3.86 -7.61
C GLY A 201 -3.55 -4.23 -7.80
N PRO A 202 -4.57 -3.45 -7.37
CA PRO A 202 -5.98 -3.86 -7.53
C PRO A 202 -6.44 -3.94 -9.00
N HIS A 203 -5.67 -3.43 -9.95
CA HIS A 203 -5.91 -3.48 -11.40
C HIS A 203 -5.16 -4.61 -12.11
N LEU A 204 -4.26 -5.29 -11.44
CA LEU A 204 -3.55 -6.44 -11.98
C LEU A 204 -4.55 -7.56 -12.30
N GLY A 205 -4.23 -8.42 -13.26
CA GLY A 205 -5.16 -9.47 -13.72
C GLY A 205 -6.23 -8.99 -14.72
N PHE A 206 -6.36 -7.68 -14.97
CA PHE A 206 -7.27 -7.14 -15.99
C PHE A 206 -6.57 -6.80 -17.32
N SER A 207 -5.27 -7.06 -17.44
CA SER A 207 -4.51 -6.88 -18.68
C SER A 207 -3.32 -7.83 -18.71
N GLU A 208 -3.10 -8.44 -19.87
CA GLU A 208 -1.89 -9.26 -20.13
C GLU A 208 -0.60 -8.41 -20.23
N LEU A 209 -0.73 -7.08 -20.31
CA LEU A 209 0.39 -6.14 -20.30
C LEU A 209 0.89 -5.81 -18.89
N LEU A 210 0.19 -6.31 -17.86
CA LEU A 210 0.49 -6.09 -16.45
C LEU A 210 0.89 -7.42 -15.79
N PRO A 211 1.61 -7.40 -14.66
CA PRO A 211 1.85 -8.60 -13.89
C PRO A 211 0.54 -9.29 -13.49
N PRO A 212 0.51 -10.62 -13.34
CA PRO A 212 -0.66 -11.34 -12.84
C PRO A 212 -0.98 -10.92 -11.39
N SER A 213 -2.25 -11.02 -10.99
CA SER A 213 -2.65 -10.74 -9.62
C SER A 213 -2.13 -11.81 -8.64
N SER A 214 -2.00 -11.44 -7.37
CA SER A 214 -1.53 -12.37 -6.33
C SER A 214 -2.48 -13.55 -6.16
N MET A 215 -3.80 -13.35 -6.33
CA MET A 215 -4.78 -14.43 -6.25
C MET A 215 -4.60 -15.45 -7.38
N GLU A 216 -4.40 -14.99 -8.62
CA GLU A 216 -4.10 -15.87 -9.77
C GLU A 216 -2.80 -16.65 -9.59
N CYS A 217 -1.82 -16.06 -8.90
CA CYS A 217 -0.53 -16.68 -8.62
C CYS A 217 -0.54 -17.65 -7.44
N GLY A 218 -1.67 -17.79 -6.73
CA GLY A 218 -1.83 -18.76 -5.65
C GLY A 218 -1.46 -18.25 -4.26
N ALA A 219 -1.43 -16.94 -4.03
CA ALA A 219 -1.35 -16.40 -2.68
C ALA A 219 -2.57 -16.80 -1.86
N ASP A 220 -2.41 -17.07 -0.56
CA ASP A 220 -3.52 -17.47 0.32
C ASP A 220 -4.35 -16.27 0.78
N ALA A 221 -3.75 -15.10 0.84
CA ALA A 221 -4.46 -13.82 1.02
C ALA A 221 -3.73 -12.67 0.34
N CYS A 222 -4.50 -11.68 -0.12
CA CYS A 222 -3.95 -10.41 -0.53
C CYS A 222 -4.80 -9.22 -0.05
N ALA A 223 -4.12 -8.10 0.27
CA ALA A 223 -4.73 -6.84 0.68
C ALA A 223 -4.52 -5.79 -0.41
N GLN A 224 -5.62 -5.23 -0.97
CA GLN A 224 -5.58 -4.28 -2.08
C GLN A 224 -6.13 -2.92 -1.65
N SER A 225 -5.36 -1.83 -1.87
CA SER A 225 -5.85 -0.46 -1.72
C SER A 225 -6.65 -0.07 -2.96
N THR A 226 -7.93 -0.36 -2.96
CA THR A 226 -8.80 -0.05 -4.10
C THR A 226 -8.73 1.43 -4.50
N HIS A 227 -8.70 2.32 -3.49
CA HIS A 227 -8.65 3.76 -3.67
C HIS A 227 -7.38 4.32 -4.34
N LYS A 228 -6.26 3.57 -4.34
CA LYS A 228 -5.01 4.06 -4.93
C LYS A 228 -5.03 4.07 -6.45
N ILE A 229 -5.70 3.10 -7.05
CA ILE A 229 -5.64 2.86 -8.50
C ILE A 229 -7.03 2.94 -9.16
N LEU A 230 -8.07 2.63 -8.41
CA LEU A 230 -9.43 2.52 -8.91
C LEU A 230 -10.34 3.61 -8.34
N GLY A 231 -11.53 3.79 -8.90
CA GLY A 231 -12.49 4.83 -8.55
C GLY A 231 -13.20 4.60 -7.21
N ALA A 232 -12.44 4.32 -6.15
CA ALA A 232 -12.95 4.24 -4.79
C ALA A 232 -12.49 5.43 -3.95
N MET A 233 -13.25 5.78 -2.91
CA MET A 233 -12.88 6.86 -1.98
C MET A 233 -11.65 6.46 -1.16
N THR A 234 -10.84 7.45 -0.77
CA THR A 234 -9.68 7.25 0.11
C THR A 234 -10.06 6.41 1.32
N GLN A 235 -9.16 5.53 1.79
CA GLN A 235 -9.37 4.58 2.89
C GLN A 235 -10.02 3.25 2.46
N CYS A 236 -10.58 3.16 1.26
CA CYS A 236 -11.22 1.94 0.75
C CYS A 236 -10.20 0.87 0.37
N SER A 237 -10.36 -0.33 0.91
CA SER A 237 -9.50 -1.48 0.66
C SER A 237 -10.32 -2.78 0.64
N MET A 238 -9.76 -3.83 0.05
CA MET A 238 -10.31 -5.18 0.05
C MET A 238 -9.26 -6.17 0.57
N LEU A 239 -9.70 -7.12 1.40
CA LEU A 239 -8.93 -8.29 1.76
C LEU A 239 -9.52 -9.50 1.05
N HIS A 240 -8.75 -10.14 0.19
CA HIS A 240 -9.10 -11.38 -0.49
C HIS A 240 -8.41 -12.56 0.20
N VAL A 241 -9.15 -13.65 0.37
CA VAL A 241 -8.65 -14.89 1.00
C VAL A 241 -9.08 -16.08 0.15
N GLN A 242 -8.18 -17.06 -0.04
CA GLN A 242 -8.47 -18.28 -0.76
C GLN A 242 -7.74 -19.50 -0.19
N GLY A 243 -8.22 -20.67 -0.61
CA GLY A 243 -7.59 -21.95 -0.23
C GLY A 243 -7.95 -22.39 1.18
N ARG A 244 -7.17 -23.37 1.70
CA ARG A 244 -7.47 -24.04 2.98
C ARG A 244 -6.45 -23.76 4.08
N ARG A 245 -5.45 -22.92 3.81
CA ARG A 245 -4.39 -22.60 4.79
C ARG A 245 -4.80 -21.55 5.78
N LEU A 246 -5.75 -20.70 5.41
CA LEU A 246 -6.34 -19.68 6.28
C LEU A 246 -7.74 -20.10 6.70
N ASP A 247 -8.04 -19.92 7.97
CA ASP A 247 -9.38 -20.12 8.51
C ASP A 247 -10.26 -18.90 8.18
N LEU A 248 -11.22 -19.07 7.27
CA LEU A 248 -12.13 -18.02 6.82
C LEU A 248 -13.01 -17.46 7.96
N LYS A 249 -13.36 -18.30 8.94
CA LYS A 249 -14.12 -17.85 10.09
C LYS A 249 -13.26 -16.94 10.97
N ARG A 250 -12.01 -17.37 11.25
CA ARG A 250 -11.04 -16.52 11.96
C ARG A 250 -10.78 -15.21 11.21
N ALA A 251 -10.70 -15.23 9.87
CA ALA A 251 -10.55 -14.02 9.06
C ALA A 251 -11.73 -13.06 9.28
N ALA A 252 -12.97 -13.57 9.28
CA ALA A 252 -14.17 -12.78 9.55
C ALA A 252 -14.16 -12.21 10.98
N ASP A 253 -13.82 -13.02 11.98
CA ASP A 253 -13.75 -12.60 13.38
C ASP A 253 -12.71 -11.47 13.57
N VAL A 254 -11.51 -11.61 12.97
CA VAL A 254 -10.45 -10.60 13.06
C VAL A 254 -10.82 -9.32 12.27
N MET A 255 -11.40 -9.45 11.07
CA MET A 255 -11.90 -8.30 10.32
C MET A 255 -12.96 -7.54 11.10
N SER A 256 -13.91 -8.24 11.72
CA SER A 256 -14.92 -7.63 12.58
C SER A 256 -14.28 -6.93 13.78
N LEU A 257 -13.31 -7.57 14.47
CA LEU A 257 -12.60 -7.00 15.61
C LEU A 257 -11.91 -5.67 15.28
N LEU A 258 -11.32 -5.56 14.09
CA LEU A 258 -10.57 -4.39 13.63
C LEU A 258 -11.44 -3.34 12.92
N THR A 259 -12.72 -3.62 12.69
CA THR A 259 -13.67 -2.71 12.05
C THR A 259 -14.38 -1.86 13.11
N THR A 260 -14.55 -0.57 12.84
CA THR A 260 -15.39 0.31 13.66
C THR A 260 -16.84 -0.19 13.69
N THR A 261 -17.53 -0.03 14.82
CA THR A 261 -18.97 -0.32 14.94
C THR A 261 -19.86 0.68 14.19
N SER A 262 -19.28 1.73 13.60
CA SER A 262 -19.99 2.73 12.78
C SER A 262 -19.31 2.87 11.42
N PRO A 263 -19.31 1.85 10.55
CA PRO A 263 -18.64 1.88 9.27
C PRO A 263 -19.28 2.90 8.33
N ASN A 264 -18.46 3.61 7.58
CA ASN A 264 -18.95 4.59 6.62
C ASN A 264 -19.49 3.88 5.36
N TYR A 265 -20.77 4.02 5.11
CA TYR A 265 -21.47 3.38 3.97
C TYR A 265 -21.07 3.97 2.62
N LEU A 266 -20.70 5.26 2.54
CA LEU A 266 -20.20 5.85 1.29
C LEU A 266 -18.89 5.19 0.86
N LEU A 267 -18.00 4.88 1.82
CA LEU A 267 -16.77 4.14 1.54
C LEU A 267 -17.08 2.75 0.98
N MET A 268 -17.97 2.00 1.64
CA MET A 268 -18.36 0.66 1.18
C MET A 268 -19.07 0.69 -0.17
N ALA A 269 -19.93 1.68 -0.41
CA ALA A 269 -20.59 1.88 -1.70
C ALA A 269 -19.58 2.18 -2.81
N SER A 270 -18.52 2.95 -2.51
CA SER A 270 -17.47 3.22 -3.50
C SER A 270 -16.65 1.97 -3.84
N LEU A 271 -16.47 1.02 -2.89
CA LEU A 271 -15.88 -0.30 -3.18
C LEU A 271 -16.76 -1.12 -4.12
N ASP A 272 -18.08 -1.18 -3.87
CA ASP A 272 -19.03 -1.88 -4.73
C ASP A 272 -19.08 -1.27 -6.15
N ALA A 273 -19.03 0.07 -6.24
CA ALA A 273 -18.98 0.78 -7.52
C ALA A 273 -17.66 0.53 -8.27
N ALA A 274 -16.51 0.58 -7.59
CA ALA A 274 -15.21 0.29 -8.22
C ALA A 274 -15.12 -1.15 -8.71
N ARG A 275 -15.62 -2.12 -7.93
CA ARG A 275 -15.75 -3.51 -8.35
C ARG A 275 -16.62 -3.64 -9.62
N PHE A 276 -17.76 -2.95 -9.66
CA PHE A 276 -18.65 -2.96 -10.83
C PHE A 276 -17.95 -2.38 -12.06
N GLN A 277 -17.22 -1.27 -11.94
CA GLN A 277 -16.45 -0.69 -13.05
C GLN A 277 -15.44 -1.70 -13.60
N LEU A 278 -14.69 -2.37 -12.73
CA LEU A 278 -13.76 -3.42 -13.16
C LEU A 278 -14.44 -4.59 -13.85
N ALA A 279 -15.57 -5.05 -13.30
CA ALA A 279 -16.31 -6.19 -13.86
C ALA A 279 -16.88 -5.90 -15.26
N THR A 280 -17.21 -4.63 -15.54
CA THR A 280 -17.84 -4.22 -16.79
C THR A 280 -16.88 -3.60 -17.81
N GLY A 281 -15.75 -3.05 -17.35
CA GLY A 281 -14.81 -2.32 -18.22
C GLY A 281 -13.34 -2.50 -17.86
N GLY A 282 -12.98 -3.41 -16.93
CA GLY A 282 -11.63 -3.50 -16.36
C GLY A 282 -10.52 -3.67 -17.39
N ARG A 283 -10.72 -4.48 -18.44
CA ARG A 283 -9.73 -4.64 -19.53
C ARG A 283 -9.49 -3.33 -20.28
N GLN A 284 -10.56 -2.59 -20.58
CA GLN A 284 -10.44 -1.30 -21.25
C GLN A 284 -9.76 -0.27 -20.34
N MET A 285 -10.15 -0.22 -19.06
CA MET A 285 -9.54 0.67 -18.08
C MET A 285 -8.04 0.40 -17.91
N ALA A 286 -7.62 -0.86 -17.80
CA ALA A 286 -6.22 -1.23 -17.71
C ALA A 286 -5.44 -0.84 -18.99
N ALA A 287 -6.01 -1.08 -20.16
CA ALA A 287 -5.40 -0.68 -21.44
C ALA A 287 -5.25 0.84 -21.55
N GLN A 288 -6.23 1.61 -21.11
CA GLN A 288 -6.18 3.07 -21.09
C GLN A 288 -5.07 3.58 -20.14
N ALA A 289 -4.96 3.03 -18.92
CA ALA A 289 -3.91 3.38 -17.99
C ALA A 289 -2.50 3.09 -18.54
N VAL A 290 -2.30 1.92 -19.13
CA VAL A 290 -1.02 1.54 -19.77
C VAL A 290 -0.69 2.50 -20.91
N ALA A 291 -1.66 2.80 -21.79
CA ALA A 291 -1.45 3.71 -22.91
C ALA A 291 -1.10 5.13 -22.45
N ALA A 292 -1.79 5.65 -21.43
CA ALA A 292 -1.49 6.97 -20.86
C ALA A 292 -0.09 7.00 -20.23
N ALA A 293 0.28 5.96 -19.48
CA ALA A 293 1.61 5.84 -18.90
C ALA A 293 2.72 5.78 -19.95
N ASP A 294 2.46 5.09 -21.08
CA ASP A 294 3.41 5.02 -22.20
C ASP A 294 3.58 6.36 -22.92
N ILE A 295 2.54 7.18 -23.00
CA ILE A 295 2.67 8.54 -23.56
C ILE A 295 3.59 9.38 -22.66
N LEU A 296 3.38 9.39 -21.34
CA LEU A 296 4.24 10.09 -20.40
C LEU A 296 5.69 9.56 -20.46
N ARG A 297 5.86 8.24 -20.51
CA ARG A 297 7.19 7.61 -20.59
C ARG A 297 7.94 8.03 -21.85
N ARG A 298 7.28 8.01 -23.02
CA ARG A 298 7.87 8.50 -24.29
C ARG A 298 8.25 9.97 -24.22
N LEU A 299 7.43 10.81 -23.60
CA LEU A 299 7.76 12.21 -23.38
C LEU A 299 9.05 12.35 -22.55
N LEU A 300 9.14 11.67 -21.42
CA LEU A 300 10.31 11.75 -20.54
C LEU A 300 11.57 11.15 -21.16
N GLN A 301 11.45 10.16 -22.06
CA GLN A 301 12.57 9.59 -22.81
C GLN A 301 13.21 10.56 -23.82
N THR A 302 12.54 11.65 -24.21
CA THR A 302 13.13 12.67 -25.08
C THR A 302 14.26 13.46 -24.40
N PHE A 303 14.32 13.46 -23.07
CA PHE A 303 15.29 14.21 -22.28
C PHE A 303 16.56 13.38 -22.04
N LYS A 304 17.70 13.85 -22.57
CA LYS A 304 18.97 13.14 -22.48
C LYS A 304 19.52 13.15 -21.04
N GLY A 305 19.91 11.97 -20.57
CA GLY A 305 20.53 11.78 -19.26
C GLY A 305 19.57 11.43 -18.15
N LEU A 306 18.25 11.53 -18.35
CA LEU A 306 17.27 10.91 -17.46
C LEU A 306 17.31 9.39 -17.57
N LYS A 307 17.06 8.70 -16.46
CA LYS A 307 16.84 7.26 -16.46
C LYS A 307 15.40 6.98 -16.07
N LEU A 308 14.72 6.16 -16.82
CA LEU A 308 13.37 5.70 -16.54
C LEU A 308 13.41 4.24 -16.12
N LEU A 309 12.66 3.93 -15.06
CA LEU A 309 12.42 2.54 -14.70
C LEU A 309 11.43 1.94 -15.71
N THR A 310 11.83 0.83 -16.32
CA THR A 310 11.07 0.17 -17.38
C THR A 310 10.93 -1.33 -17.12
N ALA A 311 10.18 -2.02 -17.94
CA ALA A 311 9.98 -3.47 -17.86
C ALA A 311 11.31 -4.27 -17.97
N ASP A 312 12.38 -3.68 -18.50
CA ASP A 312 13.70 -4.32 -18.57
C ASP A 312 14.32 -4.66 -17.21
N CYS A 313 13.76 -4.11 -16.10
CA CYS A 313 14.13 -4.50 -14.75
C CYS A 313 13.72 -5.94 -14.39
N ALA A 314 12.73 -6.51 -15.10
CA ALA A 314 12.26 -7.87 -14.85
C ALA A 314 13.35 -8.92 -15.19
N GLY A 315 13.36 -10.02 -14.42
CA GLY A 315 14.37 -11.07 -14.55
C GLY A 315 15.62 -10.85 -13.69
N SER A 316 15.71 -9.73 -12.96
CA SER A 316 16.82 -9.42 -12.05
C SER A 316 16.33 -8.93 -10.69
N ASN A 317 17.19 -8.96 -9.67
CA ASN A 317 16.92 -8.39 -8.33
C ASN A 317 15.57 -8.83 -7.71
N GLY A 318 15.14 -10.09 -7.94
CA GLY A 318 13.88 -10.64 -7.44
C GLY A 318 12.63 -10.14 -8.19
N ILE A 319 12.79 -9.34 -9.23
CA ILE A 319 11.70 -8.75 -10.02
C ILE A 319 11.27 -9.75 -11.11
N ALA A 320 10.02 -10.22 -11.06
CA ALA A 320 9.45 -11.11 -12.07
C ALA A 320 8.56 -10.39 -13.10
N GLY A 321 8.08 -9.20 -12.75
CA GLY A 321 7.21 -8.41 -13.61
C GLY A 321 7.25 -6.92 -13.27
N PHE A 322 6.64 -6.10 -14.14
CA PHE A 322 6.62 -4.66 -13.97
C PHE A 322 5.23 -4.08 -14.30
N ASP A 323 4.67 -3.34 -13.35
CA ASP A 323 3.46 -2.55 -13.54
C ASP A 323 3.79 -1.26 -14.28
N SER A 324 3.55 -1.26 -15.57
CA SER A 324 3.87 -0.13 -16.47
C SER A 324 3.02 1.13 -16.22
N THR A 325 2.00 1.08 -15.38
CA THR A 325 1.23 2.28 -14.96
C THR A 325 2.02 3.16 -13.98
N LYS A 326 3.12 2.66 -13.44
CA LYS A 326 4.08 3.42 -12.63
C LYS A 326 5.16 3.99 -13.54
N VAL A 327 5.31 5.32 -13.55
CA VAL A 327 6.34 5.99 -14.34
C VAL A 327 7.33 6.65 -13.39
N THR A 328 8.49 6.00 -13.21
CA THR A 328 9.57 6.48 -12.34
C THR A 328 10.70 7.05 -13.17
N VAL A 329 11.08 8.29 -12.89
CA VAL A 329 12.19 8.97 -13.53
C VAL A 329 13.25 9.36 -12.50
N ASN A 330 14.52 9.01 -12.75
CA ASN A 330 15.68 9.39 -11.95
C ASN A 330 16.32 10.65 -12.53
N VAL A 331 16.48 11.67 -11.70
CA VAL A 331 16.98 13.01 -12.07
C VAL A 331 18.41 13.30 -11.57
N ALA A 332 19.05 12.37 -10.88
CA ALA A 332 20.36 12.55 -10.26
C ALA A 332 21.47 12.94 -11.25
N ALA A 333 21.39 12.44 -12.50
CA ALA A 333 22.34 12.80 -13.55
C ALA A 333 22.27 14.29 -13.95
N TRP A 334 21.18 14.97 -13.64
CA TRP A 334 21.04 16.42 -13.83
C TRP A 334 21.42 17.24 -12.58
N GLY A 335 21.85 16.57 -11.51
CA GLY A 335 22.27 17.19 -10.26
C GLY A 335 21.10 17.62 -9.34
N TYR A 336 19.88 17.22 -9.66
CA TYR A 336 18.70 17.45 -8.82
C TYR A 336 18.40 16.26 -7.91
N THR A 337 17.74 16.54 -6.79
CA THR A 337 17.01 15.52 -6.04
C THR A 337 15.64 15.29 -6.66
N GLY A 338 15.05 14.11 -6.40
CA GLY A 338 13.65 13.89 -6.73
C GLY A 338 12.73 14.91 -6.06
N ILE A 339 13.06 15.32 -4.81
CA ILE A 339 12.32 16.33 -4.05
C ILE A 339 12.34 17.68 -4.78
N GLU A 340 13.52 18.18 -5.20
CA GLU A 340 13.64 19.45 -5.95
C GLU A 340 12.83 19.41 -7.26
N ALA A 341 12.91 18.30 -8.00
CA ALA A 341 12.16 18.13 -9.24
C ALA A 341 10.63 18.08 -8.99
N GLY A 342 10.20 17.38 -7.94
CA GLY A 342 8.80 17.33 -7.53
C GLY A 342 8.25 18.68 -7.08
N GLU A 343 9.05 19.48 -6.37
CA GLU A 343 8.69 20.85 -6.00
C GLU A 343 8.48 21.76 -7.24
N LYS A 344 9.34 21.64 -8.25
CA LYS A 344 9.19 22.35 -9.52
C LYS A 344 7.90 21.95 -10.24
N LEU A 345 7.61 20.66 -10.30
CA LEU A 345 6.34 20.14 -10.83
C LEU A 345 5.15 20.70 -10.04
N ARG A 346 5.22 20.69 -8.71
CA ARG A 346 4.16 21.20 -7.84
C ARG A 346 3.91 22.69 -8.05
N GLN A 347 4.96 23.50 -8.19
CA GLN A 347 4.87 24.94 -8.51
C GLN A 347 4.20 25.19 -9.86
N ALA A 348 4.38 24.29 -10.82
CA ALA A 348 3.74 24.31 -12.13
C ALA A 348 2.32 23.68 -12.15
N GLY A 349 1.76 23.31 -10.98
CA GLY A 349 0.42 22.74 -10.87
C GLY A 349 0.35 21.21 -11.01
N VAL A 350 1.48 20.51 -11.08
CA VAL A 350 1.53 19.04 -11.20
C VAL A 350 1.94 18.40 -9.87
N ALA A 351 1.02 17.66 -9.24
CA ALA A 351 1.31 16.88 -8.04
C ALA A 351 1.69 15.45 -8.45
N VAL A 352 2.85 14.99 -8.01
CA VAL A 352 3.34 13.62 -8.25
C VAL A 352 3.01 12.70 -7.06
N GLU A 353 3.00 11.40 -7.27
CA GLU A 353 2.70 10.43 -6.21
C GLU A 353 3.79 10.41 -5.12
N LEU A 354 5.04 10.39 -5.54
CA LEU A 354 6.17 10.22 -4.65
C LEU A 354 7.42 10.89 -5.22
N THR A 355 8.23 11.46 -4.31
CA THR A 355 9.60 11.88 -4.61
C THR A 355 10.53 11.31 -3.55
N ASP A 356 11.64 10.71 -3.94
CA ASP A 356 12.70 10.29 -3.02
C ASP A 356 14.00 11.06 -3.28
N ALA A 357 15.13 10.52 -2.83
CA ALA A 357 16.42 11.20 -2.96
C ALA A 357 16.76 11.56 -4.42
N ASP A 358 16.43 10.69 -5.37
CA ASP A 358 16.85 10.81 -6.77
C ASP A 358 15.71 10.63 -7.79
N ASN A 359 14.54 10.17 -7.34
CA ASN A 359 13.46 9.76 -8.22
C ASN A 359 12.18 10.60 -8.04
N VAL A 360 11.44 10.73 -9.13
CA VAL A 360 10.06 11.21 -9.17
C VAL A 360 9.18 10.10 -9.72
N LEU A 361 8.12 9.75 -9.00
CA LEU A 361 7.15 8.73 -9.40
C LEU A 361 5.81 9.36 -9.76
N PHE A 362 5.34 9.08 -10.96
CA PHE A 362 3.98 9.37 -11.41
C PHE A 362 3.14 8.10 -11.33
N LEU A 363 1.97 8.22 -10.72
CA LEU A 363 0.96 7.17 -10.66
C LEU A 363 -0.07 7.47 -11.74
N VAL A 364 -0.11 6.65 -12.78
CA VAL A 364 -1.05 6.80 -13.89
C VAL A 364 -2.18 5.80 -13.76
N THR A 365 -3.41 6.26 -13.94
CA THR A 365 -4.62 5.45 -13.84
C THR A 365 -5.44 5.52 -15.12
N TYR A 366 -6.53 4.80 -15.19
CA TYR A 366 -7.46 4.87 -16.32
C TYR A 366 -8.17 6.22 -16.45
N SER A 367 -8.09 7.07 -15.43
CA SER A 367 -8.66 8.42 -15.46
C SER A 367 -7.77 9.43 -16.16
N ASP A 368 -6.52 9.05 -16.44
CA ASP A 368 -5.55 9.89 -17.13
C ASP A 368 -5.67 9.71 -18.64
N GLY A 369 -6.17 10.74 -19.33
CA GLY A 369 -6.37 10.73 -20.79
C GLY A 369 -7.14 11.93 -21.30
N GLY A 370 -7.21 12.08 -22.63
CA GLY A 370 -7.90 13.19 -23.29
C GLY A 370 -7.21 14.54 -23.19
N ALA A 371 -7.93 15.61 -23.51
CA ALA A 371 -7.37 16.96 -23.64
C ALA A 371 -6.73 17.51 -22.35
N ASP A 372 -7.29 17.20 -21.19
CA ASP A 372 -6.72 17.63 -19.91
C ASP A 372 -5.38 16.95 -19.64
N TYR A 373 -5.25 15.69 -20.00
CA TYR A 373 -3.98 14.96 -19.87
C TYR A 373 -2.92 15.51 -20.81
N ASP A 374 -3.27 15.84 -22.06
CA ASP A 374 -2.36 16.46 -23.04
C ASP A 374 -1.86 17.83 -22.53
N ALA A 375 -2.73 18.61 -21.89
CA ALA A 375 -2.34 19.89 -21.29
C ALA A 375 -1.34 19.69 -20.13
N VAL A 376 -1.57 18.69 -19.27
CA VAL A 376 -0.64 18.36 -18.17
C VAL A 376 0.70 17.86 -18.71
N LEU A 377 0.71 17.04 -19.76
CA LEU A 377 1.95 16.59 -20.42
C LEU A 377 2.77 17.76 -20.96
N ALA A 378 2.13 18.77 -21.53
CA ALA A 378 2.82 19.98 -21.99
C ALA A 378 3.48 20.75 -20.83
N VAL A 379 2.82 20.85 -19.67
CA VAL A 379 3.39 21.42 -18.44
C VAL A 379 4.59 20.62 -17.96
N ILE A 380 4.47 19.29 -17.90
CA ILE A 380 5.58 18.40 -17.53
C ILE A 380 6.78 18.59 -18.47
N GLN A 381 6.53 18.67 -19.79
CA GLN A 381 7.57 18.93 -20.77
C GLN A 381 8.28 20.26 -20.53
N GLN A 382 7.52 21.32 -20.21
CA GLN A 382 8.08 22.64 -19.91
C GLN A 382 9.00 22.59 -18.66
N VAL A 383 8.55 21.96 -17.58
CA VAL A 383 9.32 21.83 -16.34
C VAL A 383 10.61 21.05 -16.57
N PHE A 384 10.55 19.90 -17.25
CA PHE A 384 11.75 19.11 -17.54
C PHE A 384 12.70 19.84 -18.50
N THR A 385 12.19 20.64 -19.45
CA THR A 385 13.01 21.50 -20.31
C THR A 385 13.76 22.57 -19.48
N GLU A 386 13.10 23.17 -18.48
CA GLU A 386 13.72 24.13 -17.57
C GLU A 386 14.80 23.46 -16.70
N LEU A 387 14.51 22.30 -16.14
CA LEU A 387 15.47 21.50 -15.36
C LEU A 387 16.69 21.12 -16.23
N GLU A 388 16.46 20.73 -17.50
CA GLU A 388 17.52 20.39 -18.42
C GLU A 388 18.45 21.55 -18.74
N LYS A 389 17.91 22.75 -18.96
CA LYS A 389 18.70 23.98 -19.20
C LYS A 389 19.55 24.38 -18.00
N ASN A 390 19.08 24.10 -16.79
CA ASN A 390 19.70 24.51 -15.52
C ASN A 390 20.36 23.34 -14.81
N LYS A 391 20.89 22.36 -15.56
CA LYS A 391 21.63 21.19 -14.99
C LYS A 391 22.72 21.63 -14.05
N LYS A 392 22.81 20.94 -12.93
CA LYS A 392 23.85 21.08 -11.92
C LYS A 392 24.91 19.98 -12.11
N THR A 393 25.97 20.00 -11.29
CA THR A 393 26.91 18.87 -11.23
C THR A 393 26.15 17.58 -10.86
N PRO A 394 26.34 16.48 -11.62
CA PRO A 394 25.69 15.21 -11.33
C PRO A 394 25.92 14.78 -9.88
N ARG A 395 24.84 14.34 -9.22
CA ARG A 395 24.94 13.84 -7.85
C ARG A 395 25.49 12.41 -7.86
N ARG A 396 26.39 12.15 -6.93
CA ARG A 396 26.81 10.79 -6.59
C ARG A 396 26.30 10.50 -5.19
N LEU A 397 25.62 9.39 -5.01
CA LEU A 397 25.27 8.90 -3.69
C LEU A 397 26.58 8.64 -2.92
N THR A 398 26.79 9.39 -1.85
CA THR A 398 27.98 9.26 -1.00
C THR A 398 27.86 8.14 0.02
N VAL A 399 26.64 7.69 0.29
CA VAL A 399 26.32 6.61 1.24
C VAL A 399 25.29 5.70 0.59
N SER A 400 25.47 4.38 0.73
CA SER A 400 24.49 3.42 0.26
C SER A 400 23.13 3.66 0.96
N PRO A 401 22.05 3.87 0.23
CA PRO A 401 20.71 3.96 0.80
C PRO A 401 20.15 2.59 1.20
N GLN A 402 20.95 1.54 1.08
CA GLN A 402 20.54 0.20 1.50
C GLN A 402 20.30 0.17 3.01
N LEU A 403 19.11 -0.29 3.38
CA LEU A 403 18.70 -0.40 4.78
C LEU A 403 19.62 -1.37 5.53
N PRO A 404 20.18 -0.98 6.69
CA PRO A 404 20.95 -1.89 7.53
C PRO A 404 20.12 -3.09 8.00
N ALA A 405 20.77 -4.25 8.13
CA ALA A 405 20.09 -5.43 8.64
C ALA A 405 19.58 -5.22 10.08
N PRO A 406 18.32 -5.50 10.38
CA PRO A 406 17.77 -5.32 11.73
C PRO A 406 18.33 -6.39 12.68
N GLN A 407 18.47 -6.02 13.95
CA GLN A 407 18.84 -6.91 15.04
C GLN A 407 17.72 -6.91 16.08
N GLN A 408 16.77 -7.83 15.95
CA GLN A 408 15.69 -7.98 16.93
C GLN A 408 16.25 -8.65 18.18
N VAL A 409 16.21 -7.97 19.33
CA VAL A 409 16.72 -8.46 20.64
C VAL A 409 15.63 -8.59 21.69
N MET A 410 14.44 -8.04 21.41
CA MET A 410 13.26 -8.09 22.25
C MET A 410 12.03 -8.16 21.33
N SER A 411 10.92 -8.81 21.74
CA SER A 411 9.71 -8.79 20.89
C SER A 411 9.14 -7.37 20.77
N LEU A 412 8.43 -7.09 19.64
CA LEU A 412 7.79 -5.79 19.44
C LEU A 412 6.84 -5.46 20.60
N ARG A 413 6.07 -6.46 21.05
CA ARG A 413 5.12 -6.33 22.15
C ARG A 413 5.83 -5.97 23.46
N GLN A 414 6.86 -6.72 23.83
CA GLN A 414 7.64 -6.44 25.04
C GLN A 414 8.23 -5.03 25.04
N ALA A 415 8.84 -4.61 23.91
CA ALA A 415 9.41 -3.28 23.79
C ALA A 415 8.34 -2.17 23.83
N PHE A 416 7.17 -2.44 23.24
CA PHE A 416 6.05 -1.50 23.25
C PHE A 416 5.48 -1.29 24.67
N ASP A 417 5.39 -2.34 25.47
CA ASP A 417 4.84 -2.32 26.83
C ASP A 417 5.87 -1.92 27.91
N SER A 418 7.17 -1.90 27.58
CA SER A 418 8.25 -1.53 28.49
C SER A 418 8.24 -0.05 28.84
N ALA A 419 8.83 0.31 29.98
CA ALA A 419 9.16 1.68 30.33
C ALA A 419 10.13 2.28 29.29
N LYS A 420 9.96 3.56 28.98
CA LYS A 420 10.69 4.23 27.89
C LYS A 420 11.35 5.50 28.40
N THR A 421 12.53 5.81 27.84
CA THR A 421 13.20 7.09 28.04
C THR A 421 13.66 7.67 26.73
N SER A 422 13.65 9.00 26.59
CA SER A 422 14.21 9.70 25.42
C SER A 422 15.66 10.00 25.65
N ILE A 423 16.50 9.73 24.66
CA ILE A 423 17.93 10.04 24.67
C ILE A 423 18.34 10.65 23.32
N PRO A 424 19.41 11.44 23.26
CA PRO A 424 19.96 11.93 22.00
C PRO A 424 20.28 10.76 21.05
N LEU A 425 19.87 10.87 19.77
CA LEU A 425 20.11 9.83 18.77
C LEU A 425 21.58 9.41 18.68
N CYS A 426 22.51 10.38 18.74
CA CYS A 426 23.96 10.13 18.71
C CYS A 426 24.50 9.32 19.90
N ARG A 427 23.71 9.14 20.97
CA ARG A 427 24.05 8.32 22.17
C ARG A 427 23.24 7.02 22.23
N ALA A 428 22.46 6.73 21.20
CA ALA A 428 21.52 5.60 21.22
C ALA A 428 22.16 4.26 20.77
N ALA A 429 23.40 4.25 20.30
CA ALA A 429 24.08 3.01 19.92
C ALA A 429 24.10 2.00 21.08
N GLY A 430 23.78 0.74 20.79
CA GLY A 430 23.69 -0.33 21.78
C GLY A 430 22.43 -0.32 22.65
N LYS A 431 21.49 0.61 22.45
CA LYS A 431 20.19 0.66 23.13
C LYS A 431 19.13 -0.05 22.33
N ILE A 432 18.05 -0.51 23.01
CA ILE A 432 16.90 -1.15 22.38
C ILE A 432 15.88 -0.07 22.01
N CYS A 433 15.51 -0.01 20.75
CA CYS A 433 14.51 0.95 20.26
C CYS A 433 13.13 0.67 20.87
N ALA A 434 12.41 1.72 21.28
CA ALA A 434 11.07 1.63 21.86
C ALA A 434 9.97 2.30 21.01
N GLU A 435 10.32 2.77 19.82
CA GLU A 435 9.39 3.42 18.90
C GLU A 435 9.71 3.08 17.45
N GLN A 436 8.74 3.32 16.56
CA GLN A 436 8.98 3.15 15.13
C GLN A 436 9.62 4.40 14.56
N VAL A 437 10.65 4.24 13.73
CA VAL A 437 11.26 5.31 12.94
C VAL A 437 11.16 4.96 11.48
N SER A 438 10.55 5.83 10.69
CA SER A 438 10.44 5.69 9.22
C SER A 438 10.78 7.01 8.56
N PHE A 439 11.32 6.95 7.34
CA PHE A 439 11.41 8.12 6.45
C PHE A 439 10.34 7.99 5.37
N TYR A 440 9.69 9.09 5.04
CA TYR A 440 8.63 9.11 4.06
C TYR A 440 8.99 10.09 2.91
N PRO A 441 8.79 9.70 1.67
CA PRO A 441 8.43 8.38 1.16
C PRO A 441 9.58 7.35 1.23
N PRO A 442 9.30 6.05 1.14
CA PRO A 442 8.01 5.37 1.01
C PRO A 442 7.36 4.93 2.33
N GLY A 443 7.87 5.36 3.49
CA GLY A 443 7.33 5.00 4.79
C GLY A 443 7.73 3.61 5.31
N ILE A 444 8.88 3.12 4.83
CA ILE A 444 9.50 1.87 5.29
C ILE A 444 10.15 2.11 6.65
N PRO A 445 9.87 1.26 7.67
CA PRO A 445 10.51 1.40 8.97
C PRO A 445 12.02 1.12 8.90
N VAL A 446 12.81 2.05 9.40
CA VAL A 446 14.26 1.89 9.61
C VAL A 446 14.53 1.22 10.96
N LEU A 447 13.74 1.58 11.96
CA LEU A 447 13.75 0.98 13.30
C LEU A 447 12.33 0.62 13.70
N LEU A 448 12.23 -0.49 14.40
CA LEU A 448 11.01 -0.96 15.06
C LEU A 448 11.27 -1.19 16.56
N PRO A 449 10.22 -1.17 17.40
CA PRO A 449 10.37 -1.52 18.80
C PRO A 449 11.02 -2.88 18.98
N GLY A 450 11.99 -2.97 19.92
CA GLY A 450 12.70 -4.21 20.21
C GLY A 450 13.95 -4.46 19.37
N GLU A 451 14.23 -3.61 18.39
CA GLU A 451 15.47 -3.68 17.61
C GLU A 451 16.63 -2.95 18.30
N LEU A 452 17.83 -3.50 18.17
CA LEU A 452 19.07 -2.89 18.64
C LEU A 452 19.42 -1.70 17.74
N ILE A 453 19.65 -0.54 18.32
CA ILE A 453 20.12 0.64 17.59
C ILE A 453 21.63 0.49 17.39
N THR A 454 22.06 0.34 16.14
CA THR A 454 23.47 0.20 15.78
C THR A 454 24.02 1.54 15.25
N GLU A 455 25.36 1.69 15.27
CA GLU A 455 26.03 2.84 14.63
C GLU A 455 25.64 2.98 13.15
N ALA A 456 25.50 1.86 12.43
CA ALA A 456 25.08 1.87 11.02
C ALA A 456 23.68 2.44 10.84
N ILE A 457 22.75 2.15 11.75
CA ILE A 457 21.39 2.70 11.74
C ILE A 457 21.39 4.20 12.06
N ILE A 458 22.21 4.65 13.02
CA ILE A 458 22.35 6.07 13.34
C ILE A 458 22.89 6.82 12.11
N ALA A 459 23.97 6.32 11.50
CA ALA A 459 24.53 6.90 10.28
C ALA A 459 23.52 6.94 9.13
N TYR A 460 22.73 5.89 8.96
CA TYR A 460 21.64 5.85 7.97
C TYR A 460 20.59 6.95 8.24
N CYS A 461 20.13 7.07 9.48
CA CYS A 461 19.15 8.09 9.87
C CYS A 461 19.69 9.52 9.63
N GLU A 462 20.93 9.80 10.01
CA GLU A 462 21.55 11.11 9.77
C GLU A 462 21.70 11.40 8.25
N ASN A 463 22.03 10.39 7.44
CA ASN A 463 22.08 10.56 5.99
C ASN A 463 20.70 10.89 5.40
N MET A 464 19.65 10.21 5.83
CA MET A 464 18.28 10.49 5.37
C MET A 464 17.80 11.89 5.78
N LYS A 465 18.16 12.35 6.99
CA LYS A 465 17.90 13.73 7.44
C LYS A 465 18.62 14.76 6.58
N ASN A 466 19.89 14.50 6.23
CA ASN A 466 20.68 15.39 5.36
C ASN A 466 20.11 15.49 3.93
N LEU A 467 19.34 14.49 3.49
CA LEU A 467 18.56 14.50 2.25
C LEU A 467 17.20 15.21 2.40
N ASN A 468 16.91 15.78 3.57
CA ASN A 468 15.62 16.43 3.92
C ASN A 468 14.40 15.51 3.77
N LEU A 469 14.59 14.20 3.95
CA LEU A 469 13.44 13.27 3.94
C LEU A 469 12.66 13.42 5.26
N PRO A 470 11.32 13.60 5.21
CA PRO A 470 10.49 13.71 6.39
C PRO A 470 10.54 12.47 7.27
N VAL A 471 10.69 12.67 8.57
CA VAL A 471 10.67 11.61 9.58
C VAL A 471 9.23 11.36 10.02
N SER A 472 8.86 10.11 10.16
CA SER A 472 7.52 9.69 10.62
C SER A 472 7.63 8.55 11.62
N GLY A 473 6.82 8.62 12.66
CA GLY A 473 6.68 7.57 13.69
C GLY A 473 7.29 7.91 15.03
N PRO A 474 8.51 8.49 15.16
CA PRO A 474 9.05 8.80 16.48
C PRO A 474 8.34 9.98 17.12
N ALA A 475 8.46 10.05 18.45
CA ALA A 475 7.90 11.15 19.23
C ALA A 475 8.55 12.51 18.93
N ASP A 476 9.85 12.51 18.66
CA ASP A 476 10.56 13.68 18.13
C ASP A 476 10.63 13.60 16.61
N GLY A 477 9.76 14.34 15.91
CA GLY A 477 9.74 14.40 14.45
C GLY A 477 11.02 14.96 13.81
N SER A 478 11.91 15.59 14.59
CA SER A 478 13.24 16.01 14.12
C SER A 478 14.30 14.91 14.25
N LEU A 479 13.96 13.82 14.95
CA LEU A 479 14.84 12.70 15.27
C LEU A 479 16.20 13.16 15.83
N ARG A 480 16.19 14.20 16.68
CA ARG A 480 17.34 14.56 17.53
C ARG A 480 17.40 13.67 18.73
N GLU A 481 16.24 13.26 19.23
CA GLU A 481 16.06 12.29 20.30
C GLU A 481 15.32 11.07 19.79
N ILE A 482 15.56 9.94 20.44
CA ILE A 482 14.86 8.67 20.17
C ILE A 482 14.49 8.01 21.48
N ARG A 483 13.29 7.40 21.53
CA ARG A 483 12.85 6.61 22.67
C ARG A 483 13.50 5.23 22.65
N VAL A 484 14.06 4.85 23.79
CA VAL A 484 14.65 3.54 24.02
C VAL A 484 13.98 2.86 25.22
N VAL A 485 14.07 1.54 25.26
CA VAL A 485 13.65 0.76 26.42
C VAL A 485 14.57 1.12 27.60
N PHE A 486 13.96 1.43 28.76
CA PHE A 486 14.65 1.83 29.97
C PHE A 486 15.28 0.64 30.72
#